data_7cd930c023965b83a38b5c3e648ce699
#
_entry.id   7cd930c023965b83a38b5c3e648ce699
#
_cell.length_a   1.000
_cell.length_b   1.000
_cell.length_c   1.000
_cell.angle_alpha   90.00
_cell.angle_beta   90.00
_cell.angle_gamma   90.00
#
_symmetry.space_group_name_H-M   'P 1'
#
loop_
_entity.id
_entity.type
_entity.pdbx_description
1 polymer ?
#
loop_
_entity_poly.entity_id
_entity_poly.type
_entity_poly.pdbx_seq_one_letter_code
_entity_poly.pdbx_strand_id
1 'polypeptide(L)'
;MRHARSMNSATNEVTLVDPANPPSRNAPLVWAIGAAIPWLMLVLAQLVWFALDRRFGWLHVAAAALTAVGILVFVVLVPLWRYRVHRWEISPQAVYTRSGWLIQERRIAPISRVQTVDTYRGPLDRLFGLANVTVTTASSAGAVHIVALDSDVADRVVAQLTDIAAIGAGDAT
;
A
#
# COMPACT_ATOMS: atom_id res chain seq x y z
N MET A 1 -41.75 -35.95 28.55
CA MET A 1 -40.33 -35.55 28.62
C MET A 1 -39.82 -35.38 27.18
N ARG A 2 -39.74 -34.17 26.68
CA ARG A 2 -39.20 -33.87 25.34
C ARG A 2 -37.89 -33.12 25.53
N HIS A 3 -36.79 -33.78 25.16
CA HIS A 3 -35.47 -33.16 25.10
C HIS A 3 -35.45 -32.17 23.93
N ALA A 4 -35.46 -30.89 24.27
CA ALA A 4 -35.09 -29.82 23.33
C ALA A 4 -33.59 -29.92 23.08
N ARG A 5 -33.21 -30.42 21.92
CA ARG A 5 -31.83 -30.39 21.41
C ARG A 5 -31.56 -28.95 21.01
N SER A 6 -30.82 -28.23 21.85
CA SER A 6 -30.24 -26.94 21.50
C SER A 6 -29.28 -27.14 20.33
N MET A 7 -29.71 -26.80 19.12
CA MET A 7 -28.84 -26.60 17.99
C MET A 7 -28.07 -25.29 18.22
N ASN A 8 -26.86 -25.43 18.73
CA ASN A 8 -25.90 -24.35 18.81
C ASN A 8 -25.47 -24.02 17.37
N SER A 9 -26.14 -23.05 16.76
CA SER A 9 -25.73 -22.46 15.50
C SER A 9 -24.43 -21.73 15.79
N ALA A 10 -23.30 -22.40 15.57
CA ALA A 10 -22.01 -21.75 15.45
C ALA A 10 -22.12 -20.79 14.24
N THR A 11 -22.50 -19.58 14.50
CA THR A 11 -22.34 -18.46 13.57
C THR A 11 -20.85 -18.42 13.29
N ASN A 12 -20.44 -18.88 12.12
CA ASN A 12 -19.12 -18.59 11.57
C ASN A 12 -19.06 -17.06 11.41
N GLU A 13 -18.77 -16.35 12.48
CA GLU A 13 -18.28 -14.98 12.37
C GLU A 13 -17.00 -15.09 11.56
N VAL A 14 -17.09 -14.70 10.29
CA VAL A 14 -15.91 -14.37 9.48
C VAL A 14 -15.27 -13.17 10.15
N THR A 15 -14.49 -13.42 11.19
CA THR A 15 -13.62 -12.40 11.76
C THR A 15 -12.70 -11.99 10.64
N LEU A 16 -12.91 -10.78 10.12
CA LEU A 16 -12.00 -10.15 9.18
C LEU A 16 -10.69 -9.89 9.94
N VAL A 17 -9.84 -10.91 9.96
CA VAL A 17 -8.51 -10.81 10.56
C VAL A 17 -7.75 -9.74 9.77
N ASP A 18 -7.22 -8.74 10.45
CA ASP A 18 -6.38 -7.73 9.82
C ASP A 18 -5.14 -8.39 9.23
N PRO A 19 -4.77 -8.06 7.98
CA PRO A 19 -3.60 -8.63 7.34
C PRO A 19 -2.34 -8.41 8.19
N ALA A 20 -1.54 -9.47 8.36
CA ALA A 20 -0.45 -9.50 9.34
C ALA A 20 0.83 -8.82 8.82
N ASN A 21 1.11 -8.89 7.50
CA ASN A 21 2.40 -8.52 6.96
C ASN A 21 2.50 -7.02 6.65
N PRO A 22 3.53 -6.31 7.16
CA PRO A 22 3.82 -4.93 6.77
C PRO A 22 4.51 -4.88 5.40
N PRO A 23 4.56 -3.70 4.74
CA PRO A 23 5.47 -3.45 3.64
C PRO A 23 6.94 -3.54 4.09
N SER A 24 7.88 -3.45 3.13
CA SER A 24 9.31 -3.34 3.45
C SER A 24 9.60 -2.19 4.40
N ARG A 25 10.63 -2.35 5.24
CA ARG A 25 11.13 -1.28 6.11
C ARG A 25 11.65 -0.06 5.35
N ASN A 26 12.04 -0.24 4.09
CA ASN A 26 12.49 0.84 3.20
C ASN A 26 11.32 1.61 2.55
N ALA A 27 10.09 1.11 2.64
CA ALA A 27 8.91 1.73 2.04
C ALA A 27 8.70 3.21 2.46
N PRO A 28 8.78 3.58 3.75
CA PRO A 28 8.61 4.98 4.16
C PRO A 28 9.64 5.91 3.51
N LEU A 29 10.90 5.45 3.38
CA LEU A 29 11.98 6.22 2.78
C LEU A 29 11.71 6.47 1.29
N VAL A 30 11.33 5.44 0.54
CA VAL A 30 11.00 5.56 -0.89
C VAL A 30 9.82 6.50 -1.11
N TRP A 31 8.77 6.37 -0.30
CA TRP A 31 7.61 7.28 -0.37
C TRP A 31 7.97 8.71 0.02
N ALA A 32 8.83 8.91 1.03
CA ALA A 32 9.31 10.23 1.44
C ALA A 32 10.15 10.90 0.34
N ILE A 33 11.08 10.16 -0.30
CA ILE A 33 11.89 10.68 -1.41
C ILE A 33 10.98 11.10 -2.58
N GLY A 34 10.02 10.25 -2.98
CA GLY A 34 9.06 10.60 -4.02
C GLY A 34 8.23 11.84 -3.70
N ALA A 35 7.77 11.94 -2.45
CA ALA A 35 7.03 13.11 -1.97
C ALA A 35 7.90 14.37 -1.86
N ALA A 36 9.20 14.26 -1.60
CA ALA A 36 10.10 15.41 -1.42
C ALA A 36 10.36 16.18 -2.71
N ILE A 37 10.28 15.54 -3.88
CA ILE A 37 10.58 16.17 -5.18
C ILE A 37 9.78 17.44 -5.43
N PRO A 38 8.42 17.45 -5.36
CA PRO A 38 7.65 18.69 -5.59
C PRO A 38 7.94 19.76 -4.53
N TRP A 39 8.22 19.37 -3.28
CA TRP A 39 8.57 20.32 -2.22
C TRP A 39 9.94 20.96 -2.46
N LEU A 40 10.92 20.21 -2.97
CA LEU A 40 12.22 20.73 -3.36
C LEU A 40 12.06 21.77 -4.48
N MET A 41 11.23 21.47 -5.49
CA MET A 41 10.92 22.44 -6.56
C MET A 41 10.27 23.70 -6.00
N LEU A 42 9.36 23.59 -5.04
CA LEU A 42 8.72 24.72 -4.39
C LEU A 42 9.73 25.57 -3.60
N VAL A 43 10.63 24.95 -2.85
CA VAL A 43 11.70 25.65 -2.11
C VAL A 43 12.61 26.40 -3.08
N LEU A 44 13.04 25.77 -4.19
CA LEU A 44 13.84 26.43 -5.21
C LEU A 44 13.12 27.64 -5.81
N ALA A 45 11.82 27.51 -6.14
CA ALA A 45 11.02 28.62 -6.64
C ALA A 45 10.92 29.76 -5.62
N GLN A 46 10.77 29.47 -4.33
CA GLN A 46 10.75 30.47 -3.26
C GLN A 46 12.10 31.18 -3.09
N LEU A 47 13.21 30.47 -3.24
CA LEU A 47 14.55 31.06 -3.21
C LEU A 47 14.75 32.02 -4.37
N VAL A 48 14.32 31.65 -5.57
CA VAL A 48 14.34 32.53 -6.75
C VAL A 48 13.46 33.76 -6.50
N TRP A 49 12.23 33.57 -6.01
CA TRP A 49 11.35 34.69 -5.68
C TRP A 49 11.96 35.62 -4.65
N PHE A 50 12.54 35.12 -3.58
CA PHE A 50 13.24 35.93 -2.57
C PHE A 50 14.44 36.70 -3.14
N ALA A 51 15.16 36.14 -4.10
CA ALA A 51 16.28 36.81 -4.74
C ALA A 51 15.84 37.96 -5.65
N LEU A 52 14.70 37.83 -6.33
CA LEU A 52 14.18 38.78 -7.30
C LEU A 52 13.34 39.89 -6.66
N ASP A 53 12.58 39.59 -5.62
CA ASP A 53 11.70 40.55 -4.94
C ASP A 53 11.81 40.43 -3.42
N ARG A 54 12.30 41.49 -2.77
CA ARG A 54 12.44 41.57 -1.31
C ARG A 54 11.45 42.51 -0.65
N ARG A 55 10.46 43.01 -1.40
CA ARG A 55 9.58 44.10 -0.92
C ARG A 55 8.73 43.68 0.28
N PHE A 56 8.27 42.44 0.28
CA PHE A 56 7.34 41.90 1.30
C PHE A 56 7.97 40.78 2.10
N GLY A 57 8.96 41.10 2.94
CA GLY A 57 9.69 40.11 3.74
C GLY A 57 8.81 39.18 4.54
N TRP A 58 7.67 39.66 5.06
CA TRP A 58 6.71 38.83 5.81
C TRP A 58 6.05 37.72 4.94
N LEU A 59 5.83 38.02 3.63
CA LEU A 59 5.30 37.01 2.71
C LEU A 59 6.27 35.84 2.50
N HIS A 60 7.56 36.16 2.38
CA HIS A 60 8.59 35.11 2.24
C HIS A 60 8.65 34.23 3.50
N VAL A 61 8.56 34.85 4.69
CA VAL A 61 8.53 34.12 5.96
C VAL A 61 7.29 33.24 6.05
N ALA A 62 6.11 33.79 5.72
CA ALA A 62 4.86 33.02 5.72
C ALA A 62 4.91 31.86 4.71
N ALA A 63 5.38 32.10 3.49
CA ALA A 63 5.53 31.06 2.48
C ALA A 63 6.50 29.97 2.92
N ALA A 64 7.65 30.35 3.48
CA ALA A 64 8.63 29.39 4.00
C ALA A 64 8.05 28.55 5.17
N ALA A 65 7.32 29.20 6.08
CA ALA A 65 6.68 28.50 7.19
C ALA A 65 5.63 27.49 6.71
N LEU A 66 4.76 27.86 5.76
CA LEU A 66 3.77 26.95 5.16
C LEU A 66 4.46 25.78 4.45
N THR A 67 5.54 26.06 3.70
CA THR A 67 6.32 25.02 3.02
C THR A 67 6.96 24.07 4.03
N ALA A 68 7.53 24.57 5.12
CA ALA A 68 8.11 23.75 6.18
C ALA A 68 7.07 22.84 6.84
N VAL A 69 5.87 23.36 7.12
CA VAL A 69 4.74 22.56 7.63
C VAL A 69 4.33 21.50 6.61
N GLY A 70 4.21 21.86 5.33
CA GLY A 70 3.88 20.92 4.26
C GLY A 70 4.92 19.80 4.13
N ILE A 71 6.21 20.13 4.14
CA ILE A 71 7.30 19.14 4.13
C ILE A 71 7.16 18.19 5.34
N LEU A 72 6.99 18.73 6.55
CA LEU A 72 6.81 17.91 7.75
C LEU A 72 5.64 16.96 7.59
N VAL A 73 4.50 17.43 7.11
CA VAL A 73 3.29 16.59 6.95
C VAL A 73 3.48 15.56 5.84
N PHE A 74 3.79 16.00 4.61
CA PHE A 74 3.72 15.14 3.43
C PHE A 74 4.97 14.30 3.19
N VAL A 75 6.14 14.76 3.64
CA VAL A 75 7.41 14.03 3.46
C VAL A 75 7.74 13.16 4.68
N VAL A 76 7.28 13.55 5.88
CA VAL A 76 7.60 12.80 7.11
C VAL A 76 6.37 12.05 7.64
N LEU A 77 5.32 12.78 8.03
CA LEU A 77 4.20 12.17 8.76
C LEU A 77 3.38 11.22 7.87
N VAL A 78 3.07 11.60 6.63
CA VAL A 78 2.26 10.78 5.71
C VAL A 78 2.94 9.45 5.38
N PRO A 79 4.23 9.37 4.97
CA PRO A 79 4.90 8.10 4.73
C PRO A 79 4.96 7.19 5.96
N LEU A 80 5.22 7.74 7.15
CA LEU A 80 5.24 6.98 8.40
C LEU A 80 3.85 6.43 8.76
N TRP A 81 2.82 7.24 8.61
CA TRP A 81 1.44 6.82 8.83
C TRP A 81 1.01 5.76 7.83
N ARG A 82 1.31 5.99 6.55
CA ARG A 82 1.04 5.04 5.47
C ARG A 82 1.67 3.68 5.75
N TYR A 83 2.91 3.64 6.23
CA TYR A 83 3.60 2.40 6.63
C TYR A 83 2.87 1.65 7.74
N ARG A 84 2.29 2.35 8.71
CA ARG A 84 1.52 1.72 9.79
C ARG A 84 0.20 1.13 9.31
N VAL A 85 -0.43 1.75 8.33
CA VAL A 85 -1.76 1.33 7.84
C VAL A 85 -1.66 0.23 6.80
N HIS A 86 -0.66 0.29 5.90
CA HIS A 86 -0.50 -0.71 4.85
C HIS A 86 -0.17 -2.07 5.46
N ARG A 87 -1.01 -3.06 5.11
CA ARG A 87 -0.84 -4.46 5.49
C ARG A 87 -1.29 -5.34 4.34
N TRP A 88 -0.71 -6.51 4.26
CA TRP A 88 -1.06 -7.51 3.26
C TRP A 88 -0.95 -8.92 3.84
N GLU A 89 -1.67 -9.86 3.27
CA GLU A 89 -1.63 -11.27 3.63
C GLU A 89 -2.12 -12.12 2.46
N ILE A 90 -1.52 -13.29 2.28
CA ILE A 90 -1.96 -14.30 1.32
C ILE A 90 -2.34 -15.54 2.08
N SER A 91 -3.57 -15.99 1.89
CA SER A 91 -4.05 -17.28 2.34
C SER A 91 -4.28 -18.20 1.15
N PRO A 92 -4.49 -19.51 1.35
CA PRO A 92 -4.84 -20.43 0.27
C PRO A 92 -6.13 -20.05 -0.48
N GLN A 93 -7.00 -19.23 0.12
CA GLN A 93 -8.30 -18.88 -0.42
C GLN A 93 -8.35 -17.47 -1.01
N ALA A 94 -7.58 -16.53 -0.48
CA ALA A 94 -7.68 -15.12 -0.87
C ALA A 94 -6.41 -14.32 -0.57
N VAL A 95 -6.27 -13.21 -1.32
CA VAL A 95 -5.31 -12.12 -1.05
C VAL A 95 -6.03 -11.03 -0.30
N TYR A 96 -5.48 -10.62 0.84
CA TYR A 96 -5.99 -9.56 1.70
C TYR A 96 -5.05 -8.37 1.64
N THR A 97 -5.59 -7.18 1.44
CA THR A 97 -4.80 -5.94 1.55
C THR A 97 -5.57 -4.89 2.32
N ARG A 98 -4.83 -4.11 3.09
CA ARG A 98 -5.29 -2.90 3.75
C ARG A 98 -4.36 -1.77 3.38
N SER A 99 -4.89 -0.72 2.79
CA SER A 99 -4.13 0.44 2.31
C SER A 99 -4.84 1.75 2.62
N GLY A 100 -4.16 2.86 2.37
CA GLY A 100 -4.71 4.20 2.57
C GLY A 100 -4.00 4.97 3.70
N TRP A 101 -4.34 6.25 3.84
CA TRP A 101 -3.84 7.09 4.93
C TRP A 101 -4.94 7.94 5.58
N LEU A 102 -5.81 8.60 4.83
CA LEU A 102 -7.03 9.26 5.33
C LEU A 102 -8.23 8.32 5.26
N ILE A 103 -8.37 7.63 4.13
CA ILE A 103 -9.42 6.65 3.88
C ILE A 103 -8.74 5.28 3.84
N GLN A 104 -9.16 4.38 4.72
CA GLN A 104 -8.68 3.01 4.73
C GLN A 104 -9.51 2.18 3.75
N GLU A 105 -8.83 1.57 2.81
CA GLU A 105 -9.41 0.62 1.88
C GLU A 105 -8.94 -0.80 2.25
N ARG A 106 -9.90 -1.71 2.38
CA ARG A 106 -9.64 -3.15 2.56
C ARG A 106 -10.11 -3.86 1.31
N ARG A 107 -9.24 -4.66 0.72
CA ARG A 107 -9.56 -5.48 -0.45
C ARG A 107 -9.30 -6.93 -0.16
N ILE A 108 -10.23 -7.77 -0.63
CA ILE A 108 -10.14 -9.22 -0.56
C ILE A 108 -10.34 -9.74 -1.97
N ALA A 109 -9.33 -10.43 -2.49
CA ALA A 109 -9.40 -11.04 -3.80
C ALA A 109 -9.35 -12.57 -3.66
N PRO A 110 -10.45 -13.30 -3.93
CA PRO A 110 -10.43 -14.76 -3.96
C PRO A 110 -9.43 -15.26 -5.01
N ILE A 111 -8.57 -16.21 -4.66
CA ILE A 111 -7.53 -16.73 -5.57
C ILE A 111 -8.17 -17.40 -6.80
N SER A 112 -9.32 -18.02 -6.64
CA SER A 112 -10.09 -18.62 -7.77
C SER A 112 -10.52 -17.60 -8.84
N ARG A 113 -10.41 -16.30 -8.58
CA ARG A 113 -10.75 -15.23 -9.54
C ARG A 113 -9.52 -14.47 -10.04
N VAL A 114 -8.32 -14.88 -9.63
CA VAL A 114 -7.07 -14.27 -10.10
C VAL A 114 -6.89 -14.61 -11.57
N GLN A 115 -6.56 -13.59 -12.38
CA GLN A 115 -6.30 -13.71 -13.82
C GLN A 115 -4.82 -13.52 -14.13
N THR A 116 -4.22 -12.45 -13.62
CA THR A 116 -2.80 -12.17 -13.80
C THR A 116 -2.17 -11.69 -12.51
N VAL A 117 -0.87 -11.96 -12.37
CA VAL A 117 -0.03 -11.46 -11.29
C VAL A 117 1.17 -10.76 -11.91
N ASP A 118 1.21 -9.46 -11.79
CA ASP A 118 2.23 -8.61 -12.40
C ASP A 118 3.14 -8.01 -11.34
N THR A 119 4.44 -7.95 -11.62
CA THR A 119 5.42 -7.27 -10.77
C THR A 119 5.88 -5.98 -11.43
N TYR A 120 5.82 -4.88 -10.70
CA TYR A 120 6.31 -3.57 -11.12
C TYR A 120 7.41 -3.07 -10.20
N ARG A 121 8.48 -2.52 -10.79
CA ARG A 121 9.61 -1.91 -10.07
C ARG A 121 9.95 -0.56 -10.70
N GLY A 122 9.61 0.52 -10.04
CA GLY A 122 10.00 1.88 -10.44
C GLY A 122 11.50 2.13 -10.22
N PRO A 123 12.02 3.30 -10.67
CA PRO A 123 13.43 3.64 -10.49
C PRO A 123 13.87 3.66 -9.02
N LEU A 124 13.08 4.27 -8.14
CA LEU A 124 13.34 4.28 -6.70
C LEU A 124 13.19 2.89 -6.09
N ASP A 125 12.18 2.12 -6.51
CA ASP A 125 11.98 0.76 -6.02
C ASP A 125 13.23 -0.10 -6.31
N ARG A 126 13.80 0.00 -7.53
CA ARG A 126 15.04 -0.71 -7.90
C ARG A 126 16.22 -0.31 -7.04
N LEU A 127 16.37 1.00 -6.76
CA LEU A 127 17.48 1.51 -5.96
C LEU A 127 17.43 0.99 -4.51
N PHE A 128 16.23 0.82 -3.96
CA PHE A 128 16.01 0.38 -2.58
C PHE A 128 15.63 -1.09 -2.45
N GLY A 129 15.72 -1.88 -3.53
CA GLY A 129 15.41 -3.30 -3.53
C GLY A 129 13.95 -3.62 -3.30
N LEU A 130 13.04 -2.75 -3.76
CA LEU A 130 11.59 -2.91 -3.61
C LEU A 130 10.92 -3.37 -4.89
N ALA A 131 9.72 -3.92 -4.74
CA ALA A 131 8.81 -4.27 -5.82
C ALA A 131 7.35 -4.11 -5.40
N ASN A 132 6.48 -3.90 -6.38
CA ASN A 132 5.04 -3.84 -6.20
C ASN A 132 4.41 -5.01 -6.95
N VAL A 133 3.48 -5.71 -6.35
CA VAL A 133 2.74 -6.82 -6.98
C VAL A 133 1.31 -6.38 -7.22
N THR A 134 0.84 -6.55 -8.44
CA THR A 134 -0.54 -6.28 -8.85
C THR A 134 -1.22 -7.60 -9.20
N VAL A 135 -2.31 -7.89 -8.51
CA VAL A 135 -3.13 -9.09 -8.73
C VAL A 135 -4.41 -8.65 -9.42
N THR A 136 -4.54 -8.96 -10.71
CA THR A 136 -5.76 -8.68 -11.47
C THR A 136 -6.76 -9.80 -11.28
N THR A 137 -8.01 -9.46 -11.06
CA THR A 137 -9.10 -10.41 -10.84
C THR A 137 -10.26 -10.18 -11.80
N ALA A 138 -11.04 -11.23 -12.08
CA ALA A 138 -12.28 -11.15 -12.85
C ALA A 138 -13.43 -10.43 -12.10
N SER A 139 -13.13 -9.74 -11.01
CA SER A 139 -14.12 -9.02 -10.20
C SER A 139 -14.26 -7.58 -10.67
N SER A 140 -15.48 -7.04 -10.62
CA SER A 140 -15.75 -5.61 -10.87
C SER A 140 -15.03 -4.66 -9.87
N ALA A 141 -14.54 -5.19 -8.75
CA ALA A 141 -13.75 -4.42 -7.76
C ALA A 141 -12.34 -4.05 -8.26
N GLY A 142 -11.89 -4.61 -9.40
CA GLY A 142 -10.60 -4.31 -10.02
C GLY A 142 -9.41 -5.05 -9.41
N ALA A 143 -8.21 -4.57 -9.72
CA ALA A 143 -6.97 -5.19 -9.28
C ALA A 143 -6.66 -4.91 -7.80
N VAL A 144 -5.97 -5.83 -7.15
CA VAL A 144 -5.43 -5.68 -5.80
C VAL A 144 -3.94 -5.39 -5.89
N HIS A 145 -3.49 -4.35 -5.18
CA HIS A 145 -2.11 -3.91 -5.18
C HIS A 145 -1.46 -4.18 -3.83
N ILE A 146 -0.33 -4.91 -3.87
CA ILE A 146 0.56 -5.11 -2.72
C ILE A 146 1.80 -4.26 -3.01
N VAL A 147 1.96 -3.16 -2.27
CA VAL A 147 2.97 -2.15 -2.58
C VAL A 147 4.17 -2.22 -1.66
N ALA A 148 5.34 -1.85 -2.22
CA ALA A 148 6.59 -1.68 -1.50
C ALA A 148 7.02 -2.93 -0.71
N LEU A 149 6.99 -4.09 -1.33
CA LEU A 149 7.59 -5.32 -0.83
C LEU A 149 9.10 -5.31 -1.06
N ASP A 150 9.84 -6.02 -0.21
CA ASP A 150 11.21 -6.39 -0.57
C ASP A 150 11.20 -7.30 -1.81
N SER A 151 12.15 -7.15 -2.71
CA SER A 151 12.15 -7.83 -4.02
C SER A 151 12.03 -9.35 -3.90
N ASP A 152 12.75 -9.93 -2.93
CA ASP A 152 12.71 -11.37 -2.64
C ASP A 152 11.36 -11.82 -2.06
N VAL A 153 10.68 -10.96 -1.29
CA VAL A 153 9.32 -11.21 -0.80
C VAL A 153 8.34 -11.17 -1.97
N ALA A 154 8.46 -10.19 -2.85
CA ALA A 154 7.60 -10.08 -4.03
C ALA A 154 7.72 -11.31 -4.94
N ASP A 155 8.94 -11.79 -5.18
CA ASP A 155 9.18 -12.99 -5.98
C ASP A 155 8.55 -14.25 -5.34
N ARG A 156 8.64 -14.39 -4.01
CA ARG A 156 7.94 -15.47 -3.28
C ARG A 156 6.41 -15.35 -3.36
N VAL A 157 5.88 -14.15 -3.24
CA VAL A 157 4.44 -13.86 -3.35
C VAL A 157 3.92 -14.27 -4.74
N VAL A 158 4.64 -13.92 -5.81
CA VAL A 158 4.26 -14.30 -7.18
C VAL A 158 4.30 -15.82 -7.35
N ALA A 159 5.36 -16.49 -6.88
CA ALA A 159 5.46 -17.95 -6.95
C ALA A 159 4.31 -18.62 -6.20
N GLN A 160 4.05 -18.20 -4.96
CA GLN A 160 2.97 -18.75 -4.13
C GLN A 160 1.59 -18.59 -4.80
N LEU A 161 1.29 -17.41 -5.35
CA LEU A 161 0.02 -17.17 -6.03
C LEU A 161 -0.13 -18.02 -7.29
N THR A 162 0.97 -18.21 -8.04
CA THR A 162 0.99 -19.04 -9.24
C THR A 162 0.73 -20.50 -8.89
N ASP A 163 1.38 -21.02 -7.85
CA ASP A 163 1.22 -22.41 -7.41
C ASP A 163 -0.21 -22.70 -6.94
N ILE A 164 -0.79 -21.79 -6.12
CA ILE A 164 -2.16 -21.96 -5.62
C ILE A 164 -3.17 -21.91 -6.78
N ALA A 165 -2.97 -21.00 -7.75
CA ALA A 165 -3.83 -20.90 -8.92
C ALA A 165 -3.76 -22.15 -9.80
N ALA A 166 -2.57 -22.75 -9.95
CA ALA A 166 -2.37 -23.98 -10.72
C ALA A 166 -3.08 -25.19 -10.07
N ILE A 167 -3.00 -25.31 -8.75
CA ILE A 167 -3.70 -26.39 -8.00
C ILE A 167 -5.22 -26.26 -8.15
N GLY A 168 -5.76 -25.04 -8.00
CA GLY A 168 -7.20 -24.79 -8.14
C GLY A 168 -7.74 -25.05 -9.56
N ALA A 169 -6.91 -24.89 -10.59
CA ALA A 169 -7.28 -25.23 -11.97
C ALA A 169 -7.27 -26.74 -12.23
N GLY A 170 -6.40 -27.50 -11.54
CA GLY A 170 -6.32 -28.96 -11.67
C GLY A 170 -7.49 -29.72 -11.03
N ASP A 171 -8.09 -29.17 -9.97
CA ASP A 171 -9.25 -29.78 -9.28
C ASP A 171 -10.59 -29.54 -10.02
N ALA A 172 -10.60 -28.68 -11.05
CA ALA A 172 -11.81 -28.33 -11.81
C ALA A 172 -12.00 -29.16 -13.10
N THR A 173 -11.10 -30.12 -13.38
CA THR A 173 -11.17 -31.07 -14.54
C THR A 173 -11.45 -32.46 -14.07
#